data_bf652d79f10af6b2556670dfe68d7f71
#
_entry.id   bf652d79f10af6b2556670dfe68d7f71
#
_cell.length_a   1.000
_cell.length_b   1.000
_cell.length_c   1.000
_cell.angle_alpha   90.00
_cell.angle_beta   90.00
_cell.angle_gamma   90.00
#
_symmetry.space_group_name_H-M   'P 1'
#
loop_
_entity.id
_entity.type
_entity.pdbx_description
1 polymer ?
#
loop_
_entity_poly.entity_id
_entity_poly.type
_entity_poly.pdbx_seq_one_letter_code
_entity_poly.pdbx_strand_id
1 'polypeptide(L)'
;YTRDKDSEGIYSAKLNLKTGKLTKPVLAAKGDNPSFLTILPNEKFLLAVEETNDYEGEPSGSVVSYSINASDGSLIVSDRISTKGGAPCHISSDQAGRHVFFANYVGGSVGGVSVDEKGKLKLSSFIQHTGSSILPRQKSPHAHSIDIDPSGKHVVCADLGLDKVVIYDFDSEAGKLTVNEPGFAKVKPGNGPRHFAFSPDGKYGYTNNEITSSVTAFEFDSTLGALKEVQ
;
A
#
# COMPACT_ATOMS: atom_id res chain seq x y z
N TYR A 1 9.67 -12.12 -3.33
CA TYR A 1 10.26 -12.17 -1.98
C TYR A 1 11.73 -12.58 -2.08
N THR A 2 12.61 -11.91 -1.32
CA THR A 2 14.05 -12.23 -1.28
C THR A 2 14.42 -13.20 -0.15
N ARG A 3 13.44 -13.66 0.61
CA ARG A 3 13.63 -14.68 1.67
C ARG A 3 14.07 -16.04 1.10
N ASP A 4 13.69 -16.32 -0.15
CA ASP A 4 14.20 -17.46 -0.90
C ASP A 4 15.50 -17.05 -1.58
N LYS A 5 16.53 -17.89 -1.46
CA LYS A 5 17.92 -17.61 -1.87
C LYS A 5 18.13 -17.24 -3.35
N ASP A 6 17.10 -17.39 -4.19
CA ASP A 6 17.18 -17.19 -5.62
C ASP A 6 16.72 -15.80 -6.10
N SER A 7 16.15 -14.96 -5.22
CA SER A 7 15.71 -13.59 -5.53
C SER A 7 16.58 -12.56 -4.82
N GLU A 8 17.09 -11.58 -5.56
CA GLU A 8 17.97 -10.54 -5.04
C GLU A 8 17.28 -9.18 -4.86
N GLY A 9 16.04 -9.03 -5.34
CA GLY A 9 15.35 -7.74 -5.26
C GLY A 9 14.25 -7.56 -6.30
N ILE A 10 14.26 -6.42 -6.98
CA ILE A 10 13.29 -6.03 -8.01
C ILE A 10 13.82 -6.42 -9.39
N TYR A 11 12.99 -7.07 -10.18
CA TYR A 11 13.30 -7.49 -11.53
C TYR A 11 12.42 -6.78 -12.54
N SER A 12 12.95 -6.53 -13.73
CA SER A 12 12.22 -5.98 -14.88
C SER A 12 12.21 -6.95 -16.05
N ALA A 13 11.16 -6.92 -16.86
CA ALA A 13 11.06 -7.65 -18.13
C ALA A 13 10.31 -6.79 -19.16
N LYS A 14 10.62 -6.93 -20.44
CA LYS A 14 9.91 -6.25 -21.52
C LYS A 14 8.80 -7.14 -22.05
N LEU A 15 7.59 -6.57 -22.16
CA LEU A 15 6.43 -7.23 -22.78
C LEU A 15 6.32 -6.81 -24.25
N ASN A 16 6.32 -7.79 -25.14
CA ASN A 16 5.99 -7.56 -26.56
C ASN A 16 4.46 -7.50 -26.69
N LEU A 17 3.90 -6.32 -26.87
CA LEU A 17 2.44 -6.11 -26.94
C LEU A 17 1.75 -6.79 -28.14
N LYS A 18 2.51 -7.15 -29.21
CA LYS A 18 1.94 -7.87 -30.37
C LYS A 18 1.83 -9.36 -30.13
N THR A 19 2.77 -9.94 -29.38
CA THR A 19 2.87 -11.40 -29.22
C THR A 19 2.53 -11.87 -27.80
N GLY A 20 2.41 -10.96 -26.82
CA GLY A 20 2.23 -11.29 -25.40
C GLY A 20 3.47 -11.91 -24.73
N LYS A 21 4.61 -11.99 -25.43
CA LYS A 21 5.83 -12.62 -24.89
C LYS A 21 6.61 -11.66 -24.01
N LEU A 22 7.11 -12.17 -22.87
CA LEU A 22 8.05 -11.49 -21.99
C LEU A 22 9.50 -11.85 -22.36
N THR A 23 10.41 -10.90 -22.20
CA THR A 23 11.85 -11.18 -22.19
C THR A 23 12.23 -11.91 -20.90
N LYS A 24 13.43 -12.48 -20.86
CA LYS A 24 14.00 -12.96 -19.60
C LYS A 24 14.08 -11.80 -18.60
N PRO A 25 13.62 -11.99 -17.34
CA PRO A 25 13.77 -10.98 -16.32
C PRO A 25 15.23 -10.63 -16.04
N VAL A 26 15.51 -9.36 -15.80
CA VAL A 26 16.82 -8.85 -15.37
C VAL A 26 16.69 -8.16 -14.03
N LEU A 27 17.71 -8.27 -13.18
CA LEU A 27 17.74 -7.58 -11.89
C LEU A 27 17.81 -6.07 -12.14
N ALA A 28 16.76 -5.33 -11.71
CA ALA A 28 16.70 -3.89 -11.84
C ALA A 28 17.30 -3.17 -10.62
N ALA A 29 17.07 -3.71 -9.42
CA ALA A 29 17.69 -3.26 -8.16
C ALA A 29 17.73 -4.38 -7.13
N LYS A 30 18.77 -4.39 -6.29
CA LYS A 30 18.79 -5.20 -5.07
C LYS A 30 17.89 -4.55 -4.02
N GLY A 31 17.24 -5.38 -3.19
CA GLY A 31 16.38 -4.92 -2.10
C GLY A 31 16.08 -6.05 -1.13
N ASP A 32 15.76 -5.70 0.10
CA ASP A 32 15.42 -6.68 1.14
C ASP A 32 13.90 -6.89 1.17
N ASN A 33 13.47 -8.00 0.60
CA ASN A 33 12.08 -8.43 0.53
C ASN A 33 11.10 -7.35 -0.03
N PRO A 34 11.35 -6.79 -1.24
CA PRO A 34 10.48 -5.79 -1.86
C PRO A 34 9.18 -6.45 -2.35
N SER A 35 8.21 -6.61 -1.44
CA SER A 35 7.01 -7.41 -1.69
C SER A 35 5.92 -6.67 -2.47
N PHE A 36 5.90 -5.34 -2.42
CA PHE A 36 4.98 -4.50 -3.18
C PHE A 36 5.65 -3.22 -3.66
N LEU A 37 5.21 -2.70 -4.79
CA LEU A 37 5.81 -1.50 -5.40
C LEU A 37 4.77 -0.68 -6.16
N THR A 38 5.06 0.61 -6.32
CA THR A 38 4.29 1.55 -7.14
C THR A 38 5.23 2.42 -7.96
N ILE A 39 4.83 2.76 -9.19
CA ILE A 39 5.52 3.75 -10.02
C ILE A 39 4.75 5.07 -9.89
N LEU A 40 5.47 6.16 -9.61
CA LEU A 40 4.82 7.47 -9.55
C LEU A 40 4.30 7.89 -10.91
N PRO A 41 3.21 8.68 -10.99
CA PRO A 41 2.61 9.13 -12.25
C PRO A 41 3.56 9.87 -13.20
N ASN A 42 4.64 10.46 -12.68
CA ASN A 42 5.67 11.11 -13.48
C ASN A 42 6.66 10.13 -14.14
N GLU A 43 6.55 8.82 -13.85
CA GLU A 43 7.41 7.73 -14.32
C GLU A 43 8.91 7.89 -14.02
N LYS A 44 9.29 8.84 -13.16
CA LYS A 44 10.69 9.08 -12.77
C LYS A 44 11.13 8.24 -11.59
N PHE A 45 10.18 7.83 -10.74
CA PHE A 45 10.47 7.10 -9.51
C PHE A 45 9.58 5.86 -9.38
N LEU A 46 10.20 4.80 -8.88
CA LEU A 46 9.52 3.62 -8.36
C LEU A 46 9.73 3.61 -6.85
N LEU A 47 8.66 3.38 -6.10
CA LEU A 47 8.75 3.15 -4.67
C LEU A 47 8.37 1.70 -4.34
N ALA A 48 9.09 1.12 -3.39
CA ALA A 48 8.81 -0.22 -2.89
C ALA A 48 8.78 -0.21 -1.37
N VAL A 49 7.95 -1.07 -0.78
CA VAL A 49 8.11 -1.44 0.62
C VAL A 49 9.18 -2.53 0.72
N GLU A 50 9.99 -2.50 1.77
CA GLU A 50 10.78 -3.65 2.19
C GLU A 50 10.08 -4.30 3.38
N GLU A 51 9.44 -5.45 3.11
CA GLU A 51 8.62 -6.19 4.08
C GLU A 51 9.49 -6.94 5.07
N THR A 52 10.09 -6.17 5.99
CA THR A 52 10.96 -6.65 7.07
C THR A 52 10.41 -6.24 8.43
N ASN A 53 10.98 -6.81 9.50
CA ASN A 53 10.64 -6.47 10.89
C ASN A 53 11.84 -5.87 11.62
N ASP A 54 12.88 -5.52 10.91
CA ASP A 54 14.07 -4.86 11.43
C ASP A 54 14.57 -3.88 10.37
N TYR A 55 14.58 -2.63 10.71
CA TYR A 55 15.21 -1.56 9.94
C TYR A 55 16.11 -0.74 10.87
N GLU A 56 17.42 -0.87 10.70
CA GLU A 56 18.42 -0.17 11.52
C GLU A 56 18.28 -0.42 13.05
N GLY A 57 17.82 -1.63 13.43
CA GLY A 57 17.60 -2.02 14.81
C GLY A 57 16.26 -1.58 15.41
N GLU A 58 15.40 -0.95 14.61
CA GLU A 58 14.01 -0.62 14.98
C GLU A 58 13.04 -1.71 14.51
N PRO A 59 11.95 -2.03 15.26
CA PRO A 59 10.94 -3.00 14.85
C PRO A 59 10.06 -2.45 13.70
N SER A 60 10.64 -2.29 12.53
CA SER A 60 10.08 -1.62 11.38
C SER A 60 10.55 -2.28 10.09
N GLY A 61 9.79 -2.08 9.00
CA GLY A 61 10.33 -2.18 7.65
C GLY A 61 10.64 -0.79 7.10
N SER A 62 10.77 -0.69 5.77
CA SER A 62 11.11 0.57 5.12
C SER A 62 10.31 0.81 3.84
N VAL A 63 10.23 2.08 3.42
CA VAL A 63 9.90 2.50 2.06
C VAL A 63 11.19 2.94 1.39
N VAL A 64 11.43 2.42 0.20
CA VAL A 64 12.60 2.78 -0.63
C VAL A 64 12.12 3.48 -1.89
N SER A 65 12.71 4.62 -2.21
CA SER A 65 12.54 5.33 -3.48
C SER A 65 13.70 5.02 -4.40
N TYR A 66 13.38 4.68 -5.65
CA TYR A 66 14.34 4.44 -6.72
C TYR A 66 14.09 5.40 -7.87
N SER A 67 15.12 6.06 -8.37
CA SER A 67 15.05 6.75 -9.67
C SER A 67 15.09 5.72 -10.80
N ILE A 68 14.24 5.91 -11.82
CA ILE A 68 14.15 5.02 -12.97
C ILE A 68 15.03 5.59 -14.10
N ASN A 69 15.99 4.79 -14.56
CA ASN A 69 16.73 5.12 -15.76
C ASN A 69 15.85 4.84 -16.99
N ALA A 70 15.41 5.89 -17.68
CA ALA A 70 14.52 5.78 -18.83
C ALA A 70 15.11 5.02 -20.04
N SER A 71 16.44 4.87 -20.11
CA SER A 71 17.09 4.19 -21.25
C SER A 71 17.03 2.67 -21.16
N ASP A 72 17.14 2.12 -19.95
CA ASP A 72 17.25 0.66 -19.74
C ASP A 72 16.33 0.11 -18.64
N GLY A 73 15.64 0.97 -17.89
CA GLY A 73 14.75 0.60 -16.78
C GLY A 73 15.49 0.17 -15.52
N SER A 74 16.80 0.42 -15.42
CA SER A 74 17.55 0.19 -14.19
C SER A 74 17.10 1.15 -13.09
N LEU A 75 17.22 0.70 -11.83
CA LEU A 75 16.76 1.41 -10.66
C LEU A 75 17.95 1.80 -9.78
N ILE A 76 18.00 3.06 -9.36
CA ILE A 76 19.03 3.59 -8.48
C ILE A 76 18.35 4.12 -7.22
N VAL A 77 18.78 3.65 -6.04
CA VAL A 77 18.22 4.13 -4.76
C VAL A 77 18.42 5.64 -4.62
N SER A 78 17.33 6.37 -4.44
CA SER A 78 17.31 7.81 -4.19
C SER A 78 17.21 8.10 -2.69
N ASP A 79 16.39 7.31 -1.97
CA ASP A 79 16.20 7.45 -0.53
C ASP A 79 15.58 6.20 0.11
N ARG A 80 15.63 6.13 1.45
CA ARG A 80 14.99 5.08 2.24
C ARG A 80 14.55 5.65 3.59
N ILE A 81 13.36 5.26 4.06
CA ILE A 81 12.82 5.71 5.35
C ILE A 81 12.10 4.58 6.08
N SER A 82 12.18 4.57 7.41
CA SER A 82 11.43 3.65 8.28
C SER A 82 9.92 3.85 8.12
N THR A 83 9.15 2.75 8.08
CA THR A 83 7.68 2.75 8.12
C THR A 83 7.13 2.84 9.55
N LYS A 84 8.00 2.85 10.57
CA LYS A 84 7.63 2.88 12.00
C LYS A 84 6.75 1.70 12.45
N GLY A 85 6.64 0.66 11.61
CA GLY A 85 5.90 -0.57 11.88
C GLY A 85 6.46 -1.74 11.09
N GLY A 86 6.31 -2.94 11.62
CA GLY A 86 6.85 -4.16 11.02
C GLY A 86 6.04 -4.65 9.81
N ALA A 87 6.75 -5.28 8.88
CA ALA A 87 6.24 -5.91 7.65
C ALA A 87 5.30 -5.00 6.84
N PRO A 88 5.79 -3.86 6.29
CA PRO A 88 5.02 -3.11 5.31
C PRO A 88 4.81 -3.98 4.08
N CYS A 89 3.55 -4.20 3.69
CA CYS A 89 3.19 -5.16 2.65
C CYS A 89 2.43 -4.57 1.46
N HIS A 90 2.09 -3.28 1.52
CA HIS A 90 1.41 -2.57 0.43
C HIS A 90 1.83 -1.11 0.37
N ILE A 91 1.86 -0.56 -0.83
CA ILE A 91 2.20 0.84 -1.10
C ILE A 91 1.39 1.35 -2.30
N SER A 92 0.84 2.55 -2.20
CA SER A 92 0.15 3.24 -3.28
C SER A 92 0.53 4.73 -3.32
N SER A 93 0.29 5.41 -4.43
CA SER A 93 0.58 6.83 -4.58
C SER A 93 -0.66 7.66 -4.90
N ASP A 94 -0.64 8.94 -4.56
CA ASP A 94 -1.62 9.89 -5.05
C ASP A 94 -1.43 10.15 -6.56
N GLN A 95 -2.46 10.71 -7.20
CA GLN A 95 -2.43 10.99 -8.63
C GLN A 95 -1.40 12.06 -9.02
N ALA A 96 -1.00 12.92 -8.08
CA ALA A 96 0.02 13.94 -8.30
C ALA A 96 1.45 13.39 -8.16
N GLY A 97 1.62 12.18 -7.58
CA GLY A 97 2.93 11.57 -7.31
C GLY A 97 3.75 12.33 -6.27
N ARG A 98 3.08 13.08 -5.40
CA ARG A 98 3.71 13.82 -4.29
C ARG A 98 3.65 13.11 -2.96
N HIS A 99 2.69 12.20 -2.82
CA HIS A 99 2.44 11.45 -1.59
C HIS A 99 2.25 9.96 -1.88
N VAL A 100 2.79 9.16 -0.98
CA VAL A 100 2.73 7.70 -1.05
C VAL A 100 2.28 7.18 0.30
N PHE A 101 1.38 6.20 0.28
CA PHE A 101 0.82 5.58 1.48
C PHE A 101 1.29 4.14 1.60
N PHE A 102 1.50 3.66 2.81
CA PHE A 102 1.91 2.28 3.08
C PHE A 102 1.12 1.66 4.22
N ALA A 103 0.97 0.34 4.18
CA ALA A 103 0.31 -0.46 5.21
C ALA A 103 1.30 -1.45 5.83
N ASN A 104 1.41 -1.46 7.16
CA ASN A 104 2.27 -2.33 7.96
C ASN A 104 1.45 -3.51 8.50
N TYR A 105 1.66 -4.70 7.98
CA TYR A 105 0.88 -5.89 8.38
C TYR A 105 1.15 -6.32 9.82
N VAL A 106 2.41 -6.53 10.19
CA VAL A 106 2.78 -6.93 11.56
C VAL A 106 2.62 -5.76 12.51
N GLY A 107 2.95 -4.54 12.08
CA GLY A 107 2.78 -3.33 12.87
C GLY A 107 1.33 -2.95 13.12
N GLY A 108 0.39 -3.40 12.28
CA GLY A 108 -1.03 -3.03 12.38
C GLY A 108 -1.23 -1.52 12.29
N SER A 109 -0.55 -0.86 11.37
CA SER A 109 -0.55 0.59 11.24
C SER A 109 -0.47 1.01 9.78
N VAL A 110 -0.76 2.27 9.50
CA VAL A 110 -0.59 2.88 8.19
C VAL A 110 0.25 4.14 8.29
N GLY A 111 0.84 4.53 7.17
CA GLY A 111 1.55 5.80 7.11
C GLY A 111 1.54 6.42 5.72
N GLY A 112 2.02 7.66 5.67
CA GLY A 112 2.22 8.41 4.45
C GLY A 112 3.61 9.04 4.43
N VAL A 113 4.19 9.13 3.24
CA VAL A 113 5.42 9.86 2.98
C VAL A 113 5.21 10.87 1.85
N SER A 114 5.79 12.04 1.97
CA SER A 114 5.93 12.98 0.86
C SER A 114 7.18 12.65 0.07
N VAL A 115 7.10 12.82 -1.25
CA VAL A 115 8.20 12.56 -2.19
C VAL A 115 8.55 13.86 -2.90
N ASP A 116 9.81 14.29 -2.82
CA ASP A 116 10.27 15.49 -3.53
C ASP A 116 10.72 15.20 -4.98
N GLU A 117 11.09 16.25 -5.71
CA GLU A 117 11.53 16.16 -7.12
C GLU A 117 12.83 15.34 -7.31
N LYS A 118 13.57 15.06 -6.23
CA LYS A 118 14.79 14.23 -6.22
C LYS A 118 14.53 12.82 -5.70
N GLY A 119 13.26 12.49 -5.39
CA GLY A 119 12.88 11.20 -4.81
C GLY A 119 13.20 11.07 -3.33
N LYS A 120 13.47 12.20 -2.62
CA LYS A 120 13.68 12.18 -1.17
C LYS A 120 12.35 12.01 -0.45
N LEU A 121 12.39 11.25 0.63
CA LEU A 121 11.23 10.81 1.40
C LEU A 121 11.15 11.55 2.73
N LYS A 122 9.94 11.98 3.10
CA LYS A 122 9.66 12.54 4.41
C LYS A 122 8.37 11.96 4.96
N LEU A 123 8.42 11.35 6.14
CA LEU A 123 7.22 10.85 6.82
C LEU A 123 6.26 12.01 7.08
N SER A 124 5.03 11.92 6.59
CA SER A 124 3.98 12.93 6.72
C SER A 124 2.83 12.49 7.61
N SER A 125 2.60 11.18 7.71
CA SER A 125 1.55 10.60 8.55
C SER A 125 1.96 9.25 9.10
N PHE A 126 1.49 8.93 10.30
CA PHE A 126 1.54 7.62 10.91
C PHE A 126 0.33 7.42 11.82
N ILE A 127 -0.44 6.37 11.61
CA ILE A 127 -1.64 6.05 12.38
C ILE A 127 -1.58 4.58 12.81
N GLN A 128 -1.56 4.36 14.12
CA GLN A 128 -1.65 3.03 14.72
C GLN A 128 -3.11 2.60 14.79
N HIS A 129 -3.44 1.45 14.23
CA HIS A 129 -4.74 0.83 14.44
C HIS A 129 -4.81 0.15 15.80
N THR A 130 -6.02 0.02 16.34
CA THR A 130 -6.30 -0.66 17.61
C THR A 130 -7.54 -1.52 17.49
N GLY A 131 -7.56 -2.61 18.27
CA GLY A 131 -8.69 -3.54 18.31
C GLY A 131 -8.33 -4.94 17.85
N SER A 132 -9.35 -5.73 17.59
CA SER A 132 -9.25 -7.15 17.21
C SER A 132 -10.55 -7.62 16.57
N SER A 133 -10.56 -8.87 16.06
CA SER A 133 -11.77 -9.57 15.66
C SER A 133 -11.81 -11.00 16.21
N ILE A 134 -12.66 -11.85 15.64
CA ILE A 134 -13.12 -13.09 16.29
C ILE A 134 -12.16 -14.27 16.19
N LEU A 135 -11.21 -14.25 15.27
CA LEU A 135 -10.32 -15.40 15.02
C LEU A 135 -8.96 -15.25 15.72
N PRO A 136 -8.26 -16.37 15.99
CA PRO A 136 -6.91 -16.32 16.58
C PRO A 136 -5.91 -15.46 15.81
N ARG A 137 -6.02 -15.41 14.48
CA ARG A 137 -5.19 -14.59 13.61
C ARG A 137 -5.55 -13.09 13.66
N GLN A 138 -6.70 -12.76 14.25
CA GLN A 138 -7.25 -11.40 14.33
C GLN A 138 -7.17 -10.81 15.75
N LYS A 139 -6.19 -11.22 16.55
CA LYS A 139 -5.99 -10.71 17.92
C LYS A 139 -5.43 -9.30 17.98
N SER A 140 -4.94 -8.80 16.86
CA SER A 140 -4.40 -7.45 16.67
C SER A 140 -4.73 -6.95 15.27
N PRO A 141 -4.59 -5.64 15.00
CA PRO A 141 -4.72 -5.10 13.65
C PRO A 141 -3.65 -5.68 12.72
N HIS A 142 -4.03 -5.83 11.45
CA HIS A 142 -3.16 -6.27 10.35
C HIS A 142 -3.52 -5.49 9.09
N ALA A 143 -3.08 -4.22 9.00
CA ALA A 143 -3.28 -3.38 7.83
C ALA A 143 -2.59 -4.02 6.62
N HIS A 144 -3.36 -4.36 5.56
CA HIS A 144 -2.82 -5.15 4.46
C HIS A 144 -2.76 -4.42 3.13
N SER A 145 -3.72 -3.55 2.83
CA SER A 145 -3.65 -2.66 1.67
C SER A 145 -4.08 -1.25 2.04
N ILE A 146 -3.61 -0.29 1.27
CA ILE A 146 -3.96 1.12 1.43
C ILE A 146 -4.03 1.77 0.06
N ASP A 147 -5.16 2.40 -0.27
CA ASP A 147 -5.45 2.93 -1.58
C ASP A 147 -6.16 4.28 -1.49
N ILE A 148 -5.81 5.21 -2.37
CA ILE A 148 -6.49 6.50 -2.48
C ILE A 148 -7.70 6.38 -3.41
N ASP A 149 -8.79 7.05 -3.07
CA ASP A 149 -9.98 7.10 -3.90
C ASP A 149 -9.75 7.91 -5.20
N PRO A 150 -10.54 7.68 -6.26
CA PRO A 150 -10.38 8.40 -7.53
C PRO A 150 -10.54 9.92 -7.44
N SER A 151 -11.22 10.46 -6.40
CA SER A 151 -11.32 11.90 -6.17
C SER A 151 -10.06 12.50 -5.52
N GLY A 152 -9.20 11.66 -4.95
CA GLY A 152 -8.00 12.09 -4.25
C GLY A 152 -8.25 12.73 -2.88
N LYS A 153 -9.42 12.51 -2.28
CA LYS A 153 -9.80 13.11 -0.99
C LYS A 153 -9.75 12.13 0.17
N HIS A 154 -9.93 10.85 -0.12
CA HIS A 154 -9.98 9.82 0.90
C HIS A 154 -9.00 8.70 0.61
N VAL A 155 -8.47 8.12 1.66
CA VAL A 155 -7.61 6.94 1.61
C VAL A 155 -8.30 5.83 2.38
N VAL A 156 -8.32 4.62 1.84
CA VAL A 156 -8.92 3.45 2.47
C VAL A 156 -7.86 2.40 2.76
N CYS A 157 -7.99 1.72 3.89
CA CYS A 157 -7.10 0.62 4.29
C CYS A 157 -7.94 -0.61 4.64
N ALA A 158 -7.69 -1.73 3.96
CA ALA A 158 -8.22 -3.01 4.37
C ALA A 158 -7.38 -3.55 5.54
N ASP A 159 -8.01 -3.71 6.72
CA ASP A 159 -7.37 -4.28 7.89
C ASP A 159 -7.94 -5.67 8.20
N LEU A 160 -7.12 -6.69 7.89
CA LEU A 160 -7.48 -8.10 8.06
C LEU A 160 -7.77 -8.45 9.53
N GLY A 161 -7.00 -7.86 10.45
CA GLY A 161 -7.13 -8.16 11.87
C GLY A 161 -8.37 -7.56 12.52
N LEU A 162 -8.93 -6.51 11.93
CA LEU A 162 -10.08 -5.79 12.46
C LEU A 162 -11.42 -6.16 11.79
N ASP A 163 -11.41 -6.89 10.67
CA ASP A 163 -12.57 -7.05 9.78
C ASP A 163 -13.18 -5.71 9.35
N LYS A 164 -12.29 -4.75 9.00
CA LYS A 164 -12.69 -3.38 8.64
C LYS A 164 -11.97 -2.92 7.38
N VAL A 165 -12.63 -2.06 6.63
CA VAL A 165 -12.02 -1.12 5.70
C VAL A 165 -12.01 0.24 6.41
N VAL A 166 -10.84 0.66 6.88
CA VAL A 166 -10.65 1.94 7.59
C VAL A 166 -10.53 3.06 6.58
N ILE A 167 -11.10 4.22 6.88
CA ILE A 167 -11.20 5.34 5.96
C ILE A 167 -10.56 6.57 6.60
N TYR A 168 -9.79 7.30 5.81
CA TYR A 168 -9.10 8.52 6.20
C TYR A 168 -9.43 9.66 5.25
N ASP A 169 -9.56 10.86 5.78
CA ASP A 169 -9.47 12.10 5.01
C ASP A 169 -8.00 12.38 4.68
N PHE A 170 -7.75 12.82 3.47
CA PHE A 170 -6.41 13.14 2.99
C PHE A 170 -6.28 14.62 2.69
N ASP A 171 -5.39 15.30 3.41
CA ASP A 171 -4.93 16.65 3.10
C ASP A 171 -3.76 16.56 2.11
N SER A 172 -4.02 16.82 0.84
CA SER A 172 -3.05 16.72 -0.24
C SER A 172 -1.97 17.83 -0.22
N GLU A 173 -2.16 18.91 0.54
CA GLU A 173 -1.15 19.95 0.70
C GLU A 173 -0.15 19.59 1.81
N ALA A 174 -0.67 19.09 2.94
CA ALA A 174 0.17 18.67 4.07
C ALA A 174 0.68 17.22 3.96
N GLY A 175 0.10 16.40 3.06
CA GLY A 175 0.36 14.97 2.98
C GLY A 175 -0.17 14.20 4.18
N LYS A 176 -1.20 14.73 4.87
CA LYS A 176 -1.65 14.23 6.17
C LYS A 176 -2.91 13.39 6.05
N LEU A 177 -2.90 12.25 6.74
CA LEU A 177 -4.08 11.42 6.96
C LEU A 177 -4.71 11.74 8.31
N THR A 178 -6.05 11.82 8.36
CA THR A 178 -6.84 11.88 9.59
C THR A 178 -7.98 10.88 9.47
N VAL A 179 -8.33 10.21 10.59
CA VAL A 179 -9.46 9.27 10.58
C VAL A 179 -10.74 10.02 10.22
N ASN A 180 -11.45 9.51 9.19
CA ASN A 180 -12.73 10.09 8.73
C ASN A 180 -13.87 9.82 9.75
N GLU A 181 -15.01 10.44 9.52
CA GLU A 181 -16.29 10.19 10.19
C GLU A 181 -17.39 9.88 9.14
N PRO A 182 -17.85 8.61 9.03
CA PRO A 182 -17.52 7.41 9.81
C PRO A 182 -16.15 6.83 9.42
N GLY A 183 -15.33 6.49 10.42
CA GLY A 183 -13.93 6.10 10.23
C GLY A 183 -13.71 4.72 9.60
N PHE A 184 -14.76 3.94 9.33
CA PHE A 184 -14.62 2.61 8.72
C PHE A 184 -15.95 2.02 8.21
N ALA A 185 -15.86 1.08 7.28
CA ALA A 185 -16.88 0.08 6.98
C ALA A 185 -16.47 -1.28 7.57
N LYS A 186 -17.46 -2.07 8.04
CA LYS A 186 -17.23 -3.44 8.51
C LYS A 186 -17.43 -4.42 7.36
N VAL A 187 -16.68 -5.51 7.37
CA VAL A 187 -17.02 -6.74 6.67
C VAL A 187 -17.57 -7.76 7.67
N LYS A 188 -18.13 -8.86 7.20
CA LYS A 188 -18.58 -9.95 8.08
C LYS A 188 -17.43 -10.42 8.97
N PRO A 189 -17.64 -10.55 10.29
CA PRO A 189 -16.60 -11.01 11.22
C PRO A 189 -15.99 -12.36 10.79
N GLY A 190 -14.66 -12.41 10.78
CA GLY A 190 -13.89 -13.56 10.31
C GLY A 190 -13.56 -13.54 8.82
N ASN A 191 -13.98 -12.55 8.06
CA ASN A 191 -13.70 -12.44 6.63
C ASN A 191 -12.21 -12.11 6.35
N GLY A 192 -11.61 -11.20 7.10
CA GLY A 192 -10.24 -10.75 6.92
C GLY A 192 -10.01 -10.02 5.60
N PRO A 193 -10.47 -8.76 5.46
CA PRO A 193 -10.27 -7.98 4.24
C PRO A 193 -8.77 -7.76 3.99
N ARG A 194 -8.35 -7.94 2.72
CA ARG A 194 -6.92 -7.98 2.38
C ARG A 194 -6.51 -6.87 1.41
N HIS A 195 -6.99 -6.91 0.18
CA HIS A 195 -6.81 -5.85 -0.80
C HIS A 195 -8.13 -5.15 -1.08
N PHE A 196 -8.03 -3.87 -1.42
CA PHE A 196 -9.17 -3.05 -1.82
C PHE A 196 -8.95 -2.49 -3.21
N ALA A 197 -10.01 -2.29 -3.97
CA ALA A 197 -9.96 -1.61 -5.26
C ALA A 197 -11.23 -0.80 -5.47
N PHE A 198 -11.10 0.43 -5.96
CA PHE A 198 -12.23 1.21 -6.43
C PHE A 198 -12.63 0.82 -7.85
N SER A 199 -13.92 0.95 -8.19
CA SER A 199 -14.35 0.93 -9.58
C SER A 199 -13.78 2.15 -10.34
N PRO A 200 -13.56 2.07 -11.66
CA PRO A 200 -13.01 3.18 -12.44
C PRO A 200 -13.81 4.48 -12.36
N ASP A 201 -15.13 4.40 -12.13
CA ASP A 201 -16.02 5.55 -11.98
C ASP A 201 -16.10 6.05 -10.51
N GLY A 202 -15.39 5.41 -9.59
CA GLY A 202 -15.32 5.78 -8.17
C GLY A 202 -16.59 5.56 -7.37
N LYS A 203 -17.61 4.87 -7.92
CA LYS A 203 -18.89 4.66 -7.25
C LYS A 203 -18.93 3.44 -6.34
N TYR A 204 -18.05 2.49 -6.59
CA TYR A 204 -18.00 1.22 -5.87
C TYR A 204 -16.58 0.94 -5.39
N GLY A 205 -16.50 0.18 -4.30
CA GLY A 205 -15.27 -0.38 -3.78
C GLY A 205 -15.43 -1.88 -3.53
N TYR A 206 -14.36 -2.63 -3.69
CA TYR A 206 -14.34 -4.07 -3.52
C TYR A 206 -13.16 -4.49 -2.65
N THR A 207 -13.41 -5.34 -1.66
CA THR A 207 -12.32 -5.97 -0.91
C THR A 207 -12.39 -7.49 -1.07
N ASN A 208 -11.25 -8.12 -1.35
CA ASN A 208 -11.14 -9.57 -1.22
C ASN A 208 -10.86 -9.92 0.24
N ASN A 209 -11.54 -10.97 0.71
CA ASN A 209 -11.44 -11.45 2.07
C ASN A 209 -10.56 -12.70 2.09
N GLU A 210 -9.37 -12.61 2.70
CA GLU A 210 -8.38 -13.67 2.67
C GLU A 210 -8.84 -14.94 3.39
N ILE A 211 -9.46 -14.77 4.57
CA ILE A 211 -9.77 -15.90 5.45
C ILE A 211 -10.93 -16.74 4.92
N THR A 212 -11.93 -16.11 4.31
CA THR A 212 -13.12 -16.78 3.79
C THR A 212 -13.12 -16.98 2.28
N SER A 213 -12.07 -16.50 1.56
CA SER A 213 -11.97 -16.58 0.09
C SER A 213 -13.20 -15.99 -0.61
N SER A 214 -13.68 -14.87 -0.13
CA SER A 214 -14.86 -14.15 -0.64
C SER A 214 -14.50 -12.72 -1.06
N VAL A 215 -15.46 -12.02 -1.64
CA VAL A 215 -15.36 -10.59 -1.98
C VAL A 215 -16.52 -9.87 -1.31
N THR A 216 -16.28 -8.70 -0.74
CA THR A 216 -17.32 -7.79 -0.28
C THR A 216 -17.36 -6.57 -1.18
N ALA A 217 -18.51 -6.18 -1.65
CA ALA A 217 -18.75 -5.02 -2.49
C ALA A 217 -19.43 -3.89 -1.69
N PHE A 218 -18.99 -2.66 -1.95
CA PHE A 218 -19.52 -1.45 -1.31
C PHE A 218 -19.92 -0.41 -2.37
N GLU A 219 -20.99 0.31 -2.09
CA GLU A 219 -21.24 1.62 -2.67
C GLU A 219 -20.36 2.65 -1.93
N PHE A 220 -19.72 3.56 -2.67
CA PHE A 220 -18.83 4.57 -2.11
C PHE A 220 -19.39 5.98 -2.33
N ASP A 221 -19.55 6.71 -1.23
CA ASP A 221 -19.85 8.14 -1.24
C ASP A 221 -18.55 8.95 -1.15
N SER A 222 -18.10 9.50 -2.28
CA SER A 222 -16.86 10.28 -2.35
C SER A 222 -16.95 11.67 -1.70
N THR A 223 -18.15 12.11 -1.31
CA THR A 223 -18.34 13.38 -0.59
C THR A 223 -18.11 13.19 0.91
N LEU A 224 -18.59 12.08 1.44
CA LEU A 224 -18.52 11.75 2.86
C LEU A 224 -17.33 10.81 3.18
N GLY A 225 -16.68 10.25 2.17
CA GLY A 225 -15.72 9.18 2.40
C GLY A 225 -16.34 7.94 3.06
N ALA A 226 -17.55 7.57 2.65
CA ALA A 226 -18.30 6.50 3.31
C ALA A 226 -18.49 5.28 2.39
N LEU A 227 -18.36 4.10 2.96
CA LEU A 227 -18.58 2.81 2.31
C LEU A 227 -19.82 2.14 2.89
N LYS A 228 -20.76 1.74 2.03
CA LYS A 228 -21.98 1.00 2.37
C LYS A 228 -21.94 -0.35 1.70
N GLU A 229 -21.91 -1.44 2.48
CA GLU A 229 -21.94 -2.81 1.95
C GLU A 229 -23.21 -3.03 1.12
N VAL A 230 -23.03 -3.62 -0.07
CA VAL A 230 -24.14 -3.98 -1.00
C VAL A 230 -24.15 -5.46 -1.33
N GLN A 231 -23.04 -6.17 -1.16
CA GLN A 231 -22.94 -7.62 -1.37
C GLN A 231 -21.77 -8.24 -0.61
#